data_ac15a0adcf0acaec6b82a1807b64598f
#
_entry.id   ac15a0adcf0acaec6b82a1807b64598f
#
_cell.length_a   1.000
_cell.length_b   1.000
_cell.length_c   1.000
_cell.angle_alpha   90.00
_cell.angle_beta   90.00
_cell.angle_gamma   90.00
#
_symmetry.space_group_name_H-M   'P 1'
#
loop_
_entity.id
_entity.type
_entity.pdbx_description
1 polymer ?
#
loop_
_entity_poly.entity_id
_entity_poly.type
_entity_poly.pdbx_seq_one_letter_code
_entity_poly.pdbx_strand_id
1 'polypeptide(L)'
;MPSLSQKKEEVLKGLLRQEKSLPPKYFYDERGSKLFDQITNLPEYYITRTEIQLYQELLPSLARIIDLKKLCVVEFGAGSVKKIRLILEHLSVEAYVPIDISSDHLNLAAEQLSREYPQVDIFALSADYTKPSELPERFDTYDKLGFFPGSSIGNFEKADAESFLIGTNKTLGTGCRVLI
;
A
#
# COMPACT_ATOMS: atom_id res chain seq x y z
N MET A 1 -10.64 -9.52 7.69
CA MET A 1 -11.74 -8.76 7.02
C MET A 1 -12.75 -8.29 8.04
N PRO A 2 -13.32 -7.07 7.93
CA PRO A 2 -14.44 -6.68 8.78
C PRO A 2 -15.59 -7.66 8.58
N SER A 3 -16.30 -8.00 9.69
CA SER A 3 -17.46 -8.89 9.64
C SER A 3 -18.56 -8.30 8.74
N LEU A 4 -19.44 -9.15 8.23
CA LEU A 4 -20.58 -8.68 7.40
C LEU A 4 -21.44 -7.65 8.17
N SER A 5 -21.54 -7.78 9.50
CA SER A 5 -22.22 -6.85 10.38
C SER A 5 -21.54 -5.47 10.39
N GLN A 6 -20.22 -5.43 10.52
CA GLN A 6 -19.44 -4.19 10.50
C GLN A 6 -19.53 -3.47 9.15
N LYS A 7 -19.45 -4.23 8.03
CA LYS A 7 -19.64 -3.67 6.68
C LYS A 7 -21.02 -3.02 6.53
N LYS A 8 -22.08 -3.70 6.97
CA LYS A 8 -23.46 -3.15 6.93
C LYS A 8 -23.59 -1.89 7.76
N GLU A 9 -23.03 -1.86 8.95
CA GLU A 9 -23.08 -0.70 9.84
C GLU A 9 -22.37 0.51 9.23
N GLU A 10 -21.16 0.35 8.71
CA GLU A 10 -20.44 1.42 8.04
C GLU A 10 -21.19 1.97 6.82
N VAL A 11 -21.75 1.09 5.99
CA VAL A 11 -22.54 1.48 4.80
C VAL A 11 -23.79 2.23 5.22
N LEU A 12 -24.54 1.70 6.18
CA LEU A 12 -25.75 2.37 6.68
C LEU A 12 -25.45 3.73 7.28
N LYS A 13 -24.39 3.84 8.08
CA LYS A 13 -23.95 5.10 8.68
C LYS A 13 -23.64 6.14 7.61
N GLY A 14 -22.99 5.75 6.51
CA GLY A 14 -22.68 6.65 5.40
C GLY A 14 -23.92 7.07 4.60
N LEU A 15 -24.83 6.13 4.32
CA LEU A 15 -26.05 6.38 3.55
C LEU A 15 -27.13 7.16 4.33
N LEU A 16 -27.10 7.12 5.66
CA LEU A 16 -28.04 7.87 6.52
C LEU A 16 -27.58 9.32 6.77
N ARG A 17 -26.37 9.70 6.35
CA ARG A 17 -25.92 11.10 6.43
C ARG A 17 -26.74 12.00 5.51
N GLN A 18 -26.81 13.28 5.82
CA GLN A 18 -27.41 14.28 4.93
C GLN A 18 -26.62 14.32 3.60
N GLU A 19 -25.31 14.42 3.67
CA GLU A 19 -24.41 14.18 2.54
C GLU A 19 -24.00 12.72 2.56
N LYS A 20 -24.54 11.95 1.62
CA LYS A 20 -24.33 10.51 1.54
C LYS A 20 -22.91 10.19 1.11
N SER A 21 -22.26 9.28 1.83
CA SER A 21 -20.90 8.84 1.53
C SER A 21 -20.77 7.33 1.74
N LEU A 22 -19.84 6.72 1.01
CA LEU A 22 -19.44 5.32 1.21
C LEU A 22 -17.91 5.25 1.33
N PRO A 23 -17.39 4.42 2.24
CA PRO A 23 -15.95 4.22 2.34
C PRO A 23 -15.38 3.67 1.02
N PRO A 24 -14.34 4.31 0.42
CA PRO A 24 -13.77 3.90 -0.87
C PRO A 24 -13.27 2.44 -0.89
N LYS A 25 -12.85 1.90 0.25
CA LYS A 25 -12.39 0.50 0.39
C LYS A 25 -13.39 -0.55 -0.15
N TYR A 26 -14.69 -0.23 -0.21
CA TYR A 26 -15.71 -1.15 -0.73
C TYR A 26 -15.77 -1.21 -2.26
N PHE A 27 -15.05 -0.33 -2.96
CA PHE A 27 -14.93 -0.38 -4.43
C PHE A 27 -13.79 -1.28 -4.90
N TYR A 28 -12.93 -1.74 -3.99
CA TYR A 28 -11.74 -2.55 -4.31
C TYR A 28 -11.94 -4.04 -3.94
N ASP A 29 -13.12 -4.59 -4.25
CA ASP A 29 -13.30 -6.04 -4.33
C ASP A 29 -12.63 -6.60 -5.60
N GLU A 30 -12.66 -7.91 -5.83
CA GLU A 30 -12.05 -8.54 -7.00
C GLU A 30 -12.50 -7.91 -8.33
N ARG A 31 -13.80 -7.61 -8.44
CA ARG A 31 -14.36 -6.98 -9.65
C ARG A 31 -13.93 -5.52 -9.77
N GLY A 32 -13.98 -4.78 -8.67
CA GLY A 32 -13.57 -3.38 -8.61
C GLY A 32 -12.10 -3.20 -8.92
N SER A 33 -11.24 -4.07 -8.41
CA SER A 33 -9.81 -4.07 -8.73
C SER A 33 -9.55 -4.29 -10.23
N LYS A 34 -10.23 -5.26 -10.86
CA LYS A 34 -10.16 -5.48 -12.32
C LYS A 34 -10.66 -4.29 -13.13
N LEU A 35 -11.74 -3.62 -12.67
CA LEU A 35 -12.24 -2.41 -13.30
C LEU A 35 -11.25 -1.24 -13.15
N PHE A 36 -10.63 -1.11 -11.98
CA PHE A 36 -9.61 -0.09 -11.76
C PHE A 36 -8.40 -0.28 -12.67
N ASP A 37 -7.93 -1.53 -12.86
CA ASP A 37 -6.88 -1.84 -13.83
C ASP A 37 -7.25 -1.40 -15.26
N GLN A 38 -8.50 -1.53 -15.67
CA GLN A 38 -8.98 -1.01 -16.96
C GLN A 38 -8.99 0.51 -16.99
N ILE A 39 -9.44 1.17 -15.92
CA ILE A 39 -9.43 2.63 -15.77
C ILE A 39 -8.02 3.18 -15.92
N THR A 40 -7.01 2.53 -15.32
CA THR A 40 -5.61 3.00 -15.42
C THR A 40 -5.05 3.02 -16.84
N ASN A 41 -5.69 2.31 -17.78
CA ASN A 41 -5.32 2.28 -19.20
C ASN A 41 -6.04 3.36 -20.05
N LEU A 42 -7.04 4.05 -19.50
CA LEU A 42 -7.75 5.09 -20.21
C LEU A 42 -6.87 6.35 -20.40
N PRO A 43 -6.93 7.01 -21.57
CA PRO A 43 -6.21 8.25 -21.80
C PRO A 43 -6.53 9.33 -20.76
N GLU A 44 -7.77 9.43 -20.32
CA GLU A 44 -8.26 10.41 -19.37
C GLU A 44 -7.70 10.18 -17.94
N TYR A 45 -7.38 8.93 -17.58
CA TYR A 45 -6.82 8.60 -16.27
C TYR A 45 -5.29 8.67 -16.31
N TYR A 46 -4.76 9.87 -16.32
CA TYR A 46 -3.32 10.10 -16.42
C TYR A 46 -2.53 9.84 -15.13
N ILE A 47 -3.19 9.83 -13.97
CA ILE A 47 -2.56 9.82 -12.63
C ILE A 47 -1.55 8.66 -12.50
N THR A 48 -1.95 7.42 -12.80
CA THR A 48 -1.07 6.24 -12.68
C THR A 48 0.16 6.37 -13.59
N ARG A 49 -0.01 6.84 -14.82
CA ARG A 49 1.11 6.98 -15.77
C ARG A 49 2.10 8.05 -15.32
N THR A 50 1.58 9.20 -14.86
CA THR A 50 2.40 10.29 -14.33
C THR A 50 3.16 9.89 -13.09
N GLU A 51 2.51 9.16 -12.18
CA GLU A 51 3.14 8.66 -10.96
C GLU A 51 4.25 7.64 -11.27
N ILE A 52 4.03 6.71 -12.20
CA ILE A 52 5.06 5.76 -12.66
C ILE A 52 6.25 6.50 -13.25
N GLN A 53 6.01 7.49 -14.14
CA GLN A 53 7.07 8.31 -14.70
C GLN A 53 7.84 9.07 -13.63
N LEU A 54 7.14 9.66 -12.66
CA LEU A 54 7.76 10.36 -11.54
C LEU A 54 8.67 9.45 -10.71
N TYR A 55 8.23 8.21 -10.43
CA TYR A 55 9.09 7.23 -9.76
C TYR A 55 10.34 6.90 -10.58
N GLN A 56 10.21 6.67 -11.88
CA GLN A 56 11.36 6.39 -12.74
C GLN A 56 12.40 7.52 -12.74
N GLU A 57 11.96 8.77 -12.66
CA GLU A 57 12.82 9.95 -12.59
C GLU A 57 13.45 10.16 -11.20
N LEU A 58 12.70 9.92 -10.12
CA LEU A 58 13.10 10.23 -8.75
C LEU A 58 13.86 9.11 -8.04
N LEU A 59 13.52 7.84 -8.29
CA LEU A 59 14.09 6.72 -7.56
C LEU A 59 15.62 6.63 -7.62
N PRO A 60 16.30 6.92 -8.76
CA PRO A 60 17.77 6.95 -8.78
C PRO A 60 18.38 8.01 -7.85
N SER A 61 17.67 9.10 -7.60
CA SER A 61 18.08 10.14 -6.65
C SER A 61 17.72 9.78 -5.23
N LEU A 62 16.54 9.20 -5.01
CA LEU A 62 16.11 8.69 -3.70
C LEU A 62 17.04 7.59 -3.19
N ALA A 63 17.51 6.69 -4.04
CA ALA A 63 18.46 5.65 -3.68
C ALA A 63 19.76 6.20 -3.05
N ARG A 64 20.16 7.42 -3.43
CA ARG A 64 21.33 8.11 -2.86
C ARG A 64 21.03 8.84 -1.55
N ILE A 65 19.78 9.23 -1.34
CA ILE A 65 19.32 9.96 -0.16
C ILE A 65 18.87 9.01 0.95
N ILE A 66 18.23 7.89 0.54
CA ILE A 66 17.78 6.83 1.45
C ILE A 66 18.99 5.93 1.73
N ASP A 67 19.86 6.38 2.65
CA ASP A 67 20.96 5.57 3.18
C ASP A 67 20.42 4.59 4.23
N LEU A 68 19.78 3.51 3.75
CA LEU A 68 19.24 2.43 4.57
C LEU A 68 20.03 1.17 4.29
N LYS A 69 20.66 0.60 5.34
CA LYS A 69 21.59 -0.53 5.19
C LYS A 69 20.90 -1.88 5.00
N LYS A 70 19.71 -2.04 5.56
CA LYS A 70 18.93 -3.28 5.53
C LYS A 70 17.48 -2.91 5.32
N LEU A 71 17.13 -2.64 4.07
CA LEU A 71 15.85 -2.04 3.71
C LEU A 71 14.72 -3.06 3.69
N CYS A 72 13.69 -2.82 4.51
CA CYS A 72 12.37 -3.44 4.41
C CYS A 72 11.36 -2.42 3.88
N VAL A 73 10.75 -2.70 2.74
CA VAL A 73 9.63 -1.89 2.23
C VAL A 73 8.32 -2.46 2.73
N VAL A 74 7.49 -1.62 3.35
CA VAL A 74 6.15 -1.98 3.80
C VAL A 74 5.14 -1.18 2.97
N GLU A 75 4.42 -1.84 2.07
CA GLU A 75 3.44 -1.19 1.20
C GLU A 75 2.04 -1.26 1.80
N PHE A 76 1.41 -0.11 1.94
CA PHE A 76 0.05 0.03 2.45
C PHE A 76 -0.94 0.10 1.26
N GLY A 77 -1.82 -0.90 1.14
CA GLY A 77 -2.75 -1.02 0.01
C GLY A 77 -2.07 -1.58 -1.25
N ALA A 78 -1.46 -2.75 -1.12
CA ALA A 78 -0.71 -3.42 -2.19
C ALA A 78 -1.64 -4.04 -3.26
N GLY A 79 -2.38 -3.19 -3.98
CA GLY A 79 -3.32 -3.62 -5.02
C GLY A 79 -2.69 -3.93 -6.38
N SER A 80 -1.49 -3.46 -6.67
CA SER A 80 -0.82 -3.63 -7.97
C SER A 80 0.69 -3.74 -7.82
N VAL A 81 1.27 -4.77 -8.41
CA VAL A 81 2.73 -5.02 -8.39
C VAL A 81 3.54 -4.06 -9.27
N LYS A 82 2.91 -3.21 -10.08
CA LYS A 82 3.62 -2.36 -11.06
C LYS A 82 4.56 -1.35 -10.38
N LYS A 83 4.10 -0.71 -9.31
CA LYS A 83 4.85 0.36 -8.64
C LYS A 83 5.94 -0.21 -7.74
N ILE A 84 5.65 -1.29 -7.02
CA ILE A 84 6.67 -1.92 -6.17
C ILE A 84 7.83 -2.46 -6.99
N ARG A 85 7.62 -2.96 -8.21
CA ARG A 85 8.72 -3.36 -9.09
C ARG A 85 9.71 -2.24 -9.32
N LEU A 86 9.27 -1.01 -9.53
CA LEU A 86 10.15 0.14 -9.67
C LEU A 86 11.01 0.36 -8.41
N ILE A 87 10.42 0.19 -7.22
CA ILE A 87 11.16 0.27 -5.97
C ILE A 87 12.21 -0.84 -5.89
N LEU A 88 11.83 -2.09 -6.18
CA LEU A 88 12.72 -3.27 -6.14
C LEU A 88 13.86 -3.20 -7.17
N GLU A 89 13.64 -2.53 -8.30
CA GLU A 89 14.64 -2.35 -9.36
C GLU A 89 15.66 -1.25 -9.05
N HIS A 90 15.29 -0.24 -8.25
CA HIS A 90 16.12 0.93 -8.02
C HIS A 90 16.71 1.00 -6.61
N LEU A 91 16.10 0.34 -5.63
CA LEU A 91 16.58 0.30 -4.26
C LEU A 91 17.08 -1.09 -3.88
N SER A 92 18.08 -1.17 -3.02
CA SER A 92 18.58 -2.43 -2.48
C SER A 92 17.65 -2.96 -1.38
N VAL A 93 16.48 -3.48 -1.80
CA VAL A 93 15.47 -4.01 -0.90
C VAL A 93 15.79 -5.44 -0.52
N GLU A 94 15.89 -5.72 0.80
CA GLU A 94 16.11 -7.07 1.32
C GLU A 94 14.82 -7.74 1.78
N ALA A 95 13.81 -6.95 2.17
CA ALA A 95 12.50 -7.45 2.56
C ALA A 95 11.36 -6.59 2.03
N TYR A 96 10.22 -7.23 1.73
CA TYR A 96 9.01 -6.55 1.28
C TYR A 96 7.78 -7.11 1.98
N VAL A 97 7.00 -6.23 2.60
CA VAL A 97 5.77 -6.57 3.30
C VAL A 97 4.60 -5.84 2.66
N PRO A 98 3.92 -6.43 1.66
CA PRO A 98 2.66 -5.90 1.16
C PRO A 98 1.54 -6.10 2.18
N ILE A 99 0.78 -5.04 2.44
CA ILE A 99 -0.40 -5.06 3.33
C ILE A 99 -1.63 -4.72 2.49
N ASP A 100 -2.59 -5.64 2.45
CA ASP A 100 -3.88 -5.41 1.82
C ASP A 100 -4.97 -6.25 2.50
N ILE A 101 -6.23 -5.84 2.33
CA ILE A 101 -7.39 -6.56 2.88
C ILE A 101 -7.77 -7.78 2.02
N SER A 102 -7.40 -7.79 0.75
CA SER A 102 -7.72 -8.84 -0.22
C SER A 102 -6.66 -9.94 -0.19
N SER A 103 -6.81 -10.93 0.69
CA SER A 103 -5.83 -11.99 0.92
C SER A 103 -5.45 -12.78 -0.33
N ASP A 104 -6.43 -13.17 -1.18
CA ASP A 104 -6.17 -14.04 -2.32
C ASP A 104 -5.36 -13.31 -3.40
N HIS A 105 -5.73 -12.06 -3.70
CA HIS A 105 -4.99 -11.23 -4.65
C HIS A 105 -3.58 -10.90 -4.14
N LEU A 106 -3.48 -10.58 -2.84
CA LEU A 106 -2.21 -10.27 -2.18
C LEU A 106 -1.24 -11.45 -2.22
N ASN A 107 -1.70 -12.66 -1.91
CA ASN A 107 -0.88 -13.87 -1.92
C ASN A 107 -0.39 -14.22 -3.33
N LEU A 108 -1.26 -14.14 -4.34
CA LEU A 108 -0.87 -14.37 -5.74
C LEU A 108 0.20 -13.37 -6.21
N ALA A 109 0.04 -12.10 -5.87
CA ALA A 109 1.01 -11.06 -6.17
C ALA A 109 2.35 -11.30 -5.46
N ALA A 110 2.32 -11.68 -4.18
CA ALA A 110 3.53 -12.00 -3.41
C ALA A 110 4.27 -13.22 -3.96
N GLU A 111 3.55 -14.30 -4.32
CA GLU A 111 4.15 -15.48 -4.97
C GLU A 111 4.80 -15.13 -6.31
N GLN A 112 4.15 -14.31 -7.13
CA GLN A 112 4.73 -13.86 -8.39
C GLN A 112 6.02 -13.08 -8.16
N LEU A 113 6.02 -12.08 -7.26
CA LEU A 113 7.19 -11.28 -6.92
C LEU A 113 8.32 -12.12 -6.30
N SER A 114 8.00 -13.11 -5.46
CA SER A 114 9.02 -14.02 -4.89
C SER A 114 9.75 -14.85 -5.94
N ARG A 115 9.10 -15.17 -7.06
CA ARG A 115 9.75 -15.85 -8.19
C ARG A 115 10.62 -14.89 -9.01
N GLU A 116 10.18 -13.64 -9.17
CA GLU A 116 10.90 -12.61 -9.92
C GLU A 116 12.10 -12.05 -9.13
N TYR A 117 11.97 -11.95 -7.79
CA TYR A 117 12.98 -11.39 -6.88
C TYR A 117 13.32 -12.38 -5.76
N PRO A 118 13.98 -13.52 -6.05
CA PRO A 118 14.24 -14.57 -5.08
C PRO A 118 15.17 -14.15 -3.92
N GLN A 119 15.87 -13.02 -4.07
CA GLN A 119 16.75 -12.44 -3.06
C GLN A 119 15.99 -11.59 -2.03
N VAL A 120 14.70 -11.29 -2.25
CA VAL A 120 13.89 -10.46 -1.36
C VAL A 120 13.01 -11.34 -0.47
N ASP A 121 13.08 -11.17 0.86
CA ASP A 121 12.16 -11.83 1.79
C ASP A 121 10.77 -11.18 1.69
N ILE A 122 9.84 -11.83 0.99
CA ILE A 122 8.49 -11.30 0.77
C ILE A 122 7.51 -11.94 1.75
N PHE A 123 6.81 -11.11 2.54
CA PHE A 123 5.83 -11.54 3.52
C PHE A 123 4.50 -10.80 3.35
N ALA A 124 3.52 -11.46 2.74
CA ALA A 124 2.18 -10.90 2.55
C ALA A 124 1.41 -10.83 3.88
N LEU A 125 0.94 -9.64 4.24
CA LEU A 125 0.17 -9.39 5.45
C LEU A 125 -1.28 -8.99 5.11
N SER A 126 -2.23 -9.92 5.29
CA SER A 126 -3.65 -9.62 5.08
C SER A 126 -4.21 -8.84 6.25
N ALA A 127 -4.33 -7.51 6.11
CA ALA A 127 -4.81 -6.60 7.14
C ALA A 127 -5.47 -5.35 6.57
N ASP A 128 -6.26 -4.67 7.39
CA ASP A 128 -6.79 -3.34 7.10
C ASP A 128 -5.68 -2.31 7.39
N TYR A 129 -5.01 -1.83 6.34
CA TYR A 129 -3.87 -0.91 6.43
C TYR A 129 -4.21 0.46 7.04
N THR A 130 -5.49 0.78 7.21
CA THR A 130 -5.91 2.00 7.94
C THR A 130 -5.71 1.88 9.45
N LYS A 131 -5.34 0.68 9.93
CA LYS A 131 -5.07 0.37 11.34
C LYS A 131 -3.61 -0.05 11.51
N PRO A 132 -3.02 0.20 12.69
CA PRO A 132 -1.70 -0.33 12.99
C PRO A 132 -1.68 -1.86 12.86
N SER A 133 -0.61 -2.39 12.29
CA SER A 133 -0.36 -3.83 12.16
C SER A 133 0.96 -4.20 12.82
N GLU A 134 1.03 -5.38 13.41
CA GLU A 134 2.28 -5.93 13.93
C GLU A 134 3.01 -6.66 12.80
N LEU A 135 4.25 -6.26 12.55
CA LEU A 135 5.13 -6.96 11.61
C LEU A 135 5.81 -8.13 12.35
N PRO A 136 6.14 -9.22 11.64
CA PRO A 136 6.94 -10.30 12.24
C PRO A 136 8.26 -9.80 12.82
N GLU A 137 8.66 -10.30 14.00
CA GLU A 137 9.86 -9.91 14.73
C GLU A 137 11.16 -9.98 13.88
N ARG A 138 11.22 -10.89 12.87
CA ARG A 138 12.36 -10.98 11.97
C ARG A 138 12.64 -9.69 11.19
N PHE A 139 11.66 -8.78 11.10
CA PHE A 139 11.83 -7.47 10.46
C PHE A 139 12.21 -6.34 11.43
N ASP A 140 12.36 -6.61 12.72
CA ASP A 140 12.68 -5.57 13.72
C ASP A 140 14.03 -4.92 13.49
N THR A 141 14.97 -5.69 12.95
CA THR A 141 16.34 -5.22 12.66
C THR A 141 16.49 -4.50 11.33
N TYR A 142 15.40 -4.38 10.56
CA TYR A 142 15.39 -3.70 9.27
C TYR A 142 15.08 -2.22 9.40
N ASP A 143 15.74 -1.41 8.60
CA ASP A 143 15.31 -0.05 8.34
C ASP A 143 14.03 -0.08 7.49
N LYS A 144 12.98 0.56 7.95
CA LYS A 144 11.66 0.46 7.33
C LYS A 144 11.33 1.68 6.49
N LEU A 145 10.95 1.43 5.23
CA LEU A 145 10.36 2.41 4.33
C LEU A 145 8.88 2.06 4.12
N GLY A 146 8.00 2.88 4.64
CA GLY A 146 6.58 2.82 4.28
C GLY A 146 6.38 3.31 2.84
N PHE A 147 5.59 2.58 2.07
CA PHE A 147 5.23 2.94 0.70
C PHE A 147 3.72 2.99 0.57
N PHE A 148 3.18 4.17 0.25
CA PHE A 148 1.73 4.38 0.12
C PHE A 148 1.42 5.11 -1.18
N PRO A 149 1.50 4.41 -2.32
CA PRO A 149 1.36 4.99 -3.65
C PRO A 149 -0.09 5.24 -4.06
N GLY A 150 -0.26 5.90 -5.21
CA GLY A 150 -1.55 6.02 -5.89
C GLY A 150 -2.34 7.26 -5.50
N SER A 151 -1.73 8.22 -4.82
CA SER A 151 -2.43 9.38 -4.26
C SER A 151 -3.58 8.98 -3.32
N SER A 152 -3.52 7.75 -2.79
CA SER A 152 -4.60 7.14 -1.98
C SER A 152 -4.91 7.95 -0.73
N ILE A 153 -3.92 8.66 -0.18
CA ILE A 153 -4.11 9.53 0.98
C ILE A 153 -5.08 10.69 0.68
N GLY A 154 -5.20 11.10 -0.59
CA GLY A 154 -6.14 12.13 -1.03
C GLY A 154 -7.61 11.71 -0.93
N ASN A 155 -7.90 10.42 -0.74
CA ASN A 155 -9.24 9.89 -0.52
C ASN A 155 -9.64 9.89 0.97
N PHE A 156 -8.75 10.28 1.85
CA PHE A 156 -9.03 10.32 3.29
C PHE A 156 -9.56 11.69 3.71
N GLU A 157 -10.47 11.69 4.66
CA GLU A 157 -10.75 12.89 5.43
C GLU A 157 -9.50 13.25 6.27
N LYS A 158 -9.34 14.52 6.61
CA LYS A 158 -8.13 14.99 7.33
C LYS A 158 -7.83 14.19 8.60
N ALA A 159 -8.85 13.92 9.42
CA ALA A 159 -8.69 13.14 10.65
C ALA A 159 -8.29 11.67 10.38
N ASP A 160 -8.78 11.08 9.28
CA ASP A 160 -8.43 9.72 8.87
C ASP A 160 -6.99 9.66 8.35
N ALA A 161 -6.55 10.68 7.58
CA ALA A 161 -5.16 10.79 7.13
C ALA A 161 -4.19 10.93 8.31
N GLU A 162 -4.50 11.77 9.30
CA GLU A 162 -3.71 11.90 10.52
C GLU A 162 -3.65 10.57 11.30
N SER A 163 -4.79 9.90 11.45
CA SER A 163 -4.88 8.59 12.11
C SER A 163 -4.08 7.51 11.37
N PHE A 164 -4.12 7.51 10.04
CA PHE A 164 -3.33 6.62 9.19
C PHE A 164 -1.83 6.84 9.39
N LEU A 165 -1.35 8.09 9.36
CA LEU A 165 0.07 8.40 9.56
C LEU A 165 0.57 8.00 10.95
N ILE A 166 -0.26 8.20 12.00
CA ILE A 166 0.05 7.73 13.34
C ILE A 166 0.11 6.19 13.38
N GLY A 167 -0.83 5.52 12.72
CA GLY A 167 -0.86 4.06 12.59
C GLY A 167 0.36 3.52 11.85
N THR A 168 0.73 4.17 10.75
CA THR A 168 1.92 3.86 9.96
C THR A 168 3.20 3.94 10.81
N ASN A 169 3.35 5.02 11.59
CA ASN A 169 4.49 5.16 12.50
C ASN A 169 4.53 4.04 13.57
N LYS A 170 3.38 3.62 14.08
CA LYS A 170 3.30 2.49 15.03
C LYS A 170 3.69 1.16 14.38
N THR A 171 3.28 0.93 13.14
CA THR A 171 3.60 -0.29 12.38
C THR A 171 5.08 -0.36 12.01
N LEU A 172 5.66 0.77 11.57
CA LEU A 172 7.04 0.81 11.07
C LEU A 172 8.07 1.00 12.17
N GLY A 173 7.68 1.63 13.27
CA GLY A 173 8.58 1.97 14.39
C GLY A 173 9.33 3.29 14.22
N THR A 174 10.10 3.63 15.23
CA THR A 174 10.85 4.90 15.30
C THR A 174 11.95 4.95 14.23
N GLY A 175 12.11 6.11 13.61
CA GLY A 175 13.14 6.35 12.58
C GLY A 175 12.74 5.89 11.19
N CYS A 176 11.54 5.35 11.00
CA CYS A 176 11.01 5.00 9.69
C CYS A 176 10.91 6.21 8.74
N ARG A 177 10.89 5.92 7.46
CA ARG A 177 10.58 6.88 6.39
C ARG A 177 9.33 6.45 5.66
N VAL A 178 8.63 7.39 5.06
CA VAL A 178 7.42 7.10 4.28
C VAL A 178 7.50 7.82 2.95
N LEU A 179 7.25 7.09 1.87
CA LEU A 179 7.08 7.61 0.51
C LEU A 179 5.57 7.56 0.20
N ILE A 180 4.98 8.74 -0.03
CA ILE A 180 3.55 8.93 -0.32
C ILE A 180 3.38 9.63 -1.65
#